data_1cf5d1444e0e1088256e9a9660ba5e6c
#
_entry.id   1cf5d1444e0e1088256e9a9660ba5e6c
#
_cell.length_a   1.000
_cell.length_b   1.000
_cell.length_c   1.000
_cell.angle_alpha   90.00
_cell.angle_beta   90.00
_cell.angle_gamma   90.00
#
_symmetry.space_group_name_H-M   'P 1'
#
loop_
_entity.id
_entity.type
_entity.pdbx_description
1 polymer ?
#
loop_
_entity_poly.entity_id
_entity_poly.type
_entity_poly.pdbx_seq_one_letter_code
_entity_poly.pdbx_strand_id
1 'polypeptide(L)'
;GYLRAYGKGVEEMTRDIIRDIHTQTGITATAGIGTNMYLAKVAMDIVAKHIQAGEDGIRIARLDEMSYRRLLWNHRPLTDFWRVGRGYARKLEAHGLATMGDIARCSIGRADEYYNEDLLYKMFGVNAELLIDHAWGWEPCTIADIKVYKPAGHSLSSGQVLTGPAGFDAARLIVREMADTLSLDLVAKGVKAGRVGL
;
A
#
# COMPACT_ATOMS: atom_id res chain seq x y z
N GLY A 1 -5.45 17.29 15.72
CA GLY A 1 -4.36 16.61 16.39
C GLY A 1 -3.08 17.41 16.37
N TYR A 2 -1.97 16.79 16.00
CA TYR A 2 -0.61 17.36 16.09
C TYR A 2 -0.43 18.73 15.41
N LEU A 3 -0.95 18.94 14.19
CA LEU A 3 -0.82 20.23 13.50
C LEU A 3 -1.35 21.40 14.34
N ARG A 4 -2.49 21.21 15.01
CA ARG A 4 -3.03 22.24 15.92
C ARG A 4 -2.18 22.41 17.18
N ALA A 5 -1.67 21.32 17.74
CA ALA A 5 -0.85 21.36 18.95
C ALA A 5 0.46 22.11 18.74
N TYR A 6 1.06 22.01 17.54
CA TYR A 6 2.33 22.66 17.22
C TYR A 6 2.16 23.95 16.43
N GLY A 7 0.94 24.34 16.03
CA GLY A 7 0.68 25.55 15.25
C GLY A 7 1.32 25.56 13.86
N LYS A 8 1.66 24.39 13.30
CA LYS A 8 2.38 24.23 12.05
C LYS A 8 1.48 23.80 10.90
N GLY A 9 1.87 24.17 9.68
CA GLY A 9 1.30 23.62 8.46
C GLY A 9 1.72 22.14 8.24
N VAL A 10 0.94 21.40 7.46
CA VAL A 10 1.21 19.97 7.21
C VAL A 10 2.58 19.74 6.56
N GLU A 11 2.96 20.57 5.61
CA GLU A 11 4.24 20.43 4.89
C GLU A 11 5.44 20.77 5.79
N GLU A 12 5.32 21.84 6.57
CA GLU A 12 6.34 22.24 7.55
C GLU A 12 6.58 21.14 8.58
N MET A 13 5.50 20.60 9.17
CA MET A 13 5.60 19.49 10.11
C MET A 13 6.22 18.25 9.47
N THR A 14 5.88 17.94 8.22
CA THR A 14 6.45 16.80 7.50
C THR A 14 7.95 17.00 7.29
N ARG A 15 8.40 18.21 6.92
CA ARG A 15 9.82 18.53 6.80
C ARG A 15 10.57 18.38 8.12
N ASP A 16 9.98 18.86 9.20
CA ASP A 16 10.60 18.76 10.53
C ASP A 16 10.78 17.30 10.95
N ILE A 17 9.78 16.45 10.71
CA ILE A 17 9.85 15.01 11.01
C ILE A 17 10.99 14.36 10.19
N ILE A 18 11.06 14.63 8.88
CA ILE A 18 12.10 14.03 8.02
C ILE A 18 13.49 14.53 8.44
N ARG A 19 13.61 15.82 8.74
CA ARG A 19 14.87 16.41 9.20
C ARG A 19 15.33 15.83 10.53
N ASP A 20 14.39 15.63 11.46
CA ASP A 20 14.68 15.02 12.76
C ASP A 20 15.16 13.57 12.59
N ILE A 21 14.47 12.76 11.78
CA ILE A 21 14.91 11.40 11.43
C ILE A 21 16.33 11.42 10.85
N HIS A 22 16.59 12.28 9.88
CA HIS A 22 17.91 12.37 9.26
C HIS A 22 18.99 12.79 10.27
N THR A 23 18.69 13.75 11.13
CA THR A 23 19.64 14.24 12.15
C THR A 23 19.98 13.15 13.17
N GLN A 24 18.99 12.37 13.58
CA GLN A 24 19.19 11.34 14.61
C GLN A 24 19.76 10.03 14.05
N THR A 25 19.48 9.69 12.80
CA THR A 25 19.81 8.37 12.25
C THR A 25 20.70 8.38 11.02
N GLY A 26 20.89 9.53 10.38
CA GLY A 26 21.54 9.64 9.07
C GLY A 26 20.72 9.12 7.89
N ILE A 27 19.49 8.62 8.13
CA ILE A 27 18.64 8.04 7.11
C ILE A 27 17.85 9.15 6.40
N THR A 28 17.92 9.16 5.06
CA THR A 28 17.08 10.03 4.23
C THR A 28 15.71 9.39 4.03
N ALA A 29 14.65 10.21 4.07
CA ALA A 29 13.29 9.76 3.86
C ALA A 29 12.56 10.62 2.83
N THR A 30 11.53 10.05 2.21
CA THR A 30 10.57 10.76 1.37
C THR A 30 9.20 10.74 2.03
N ALA A 31 8.37 11.74 1.77
CA ALA A 31 7.00 11.76 2.28
C ALA A 31 5.97 12.07 1.21
N GLY A 32 4.78 11.50 1.40
CA GLY A 32 3.58 11.81 0.65
C GLY A 32 2.52 12.42 1.56
N ILE A 33 1.91 13.49 1.12
CA ILE A 33 0.79 14.16 1.76
C ILE A 33 -0.44 13.94 0.89
N GLY A 34 -1.54 13.46 1.45
CA GLY A 34 -2.78 13.20 0.74
C GLY A 34 -4.01 13.55 1.56
N THR A 35 -5.14 13.78 0.90
CA THR A 35 -6.45 13.98 1.53
C THR A 35 -6.97 12.70 2.19
N ASN A 36 -6.45 11.54 1.75
CA ASN A 36 -6.69 10.23 2.35
C ASN A 36 -5.39 9.40 2.36
N MET A 37 -5.42 8.21 2.97
CA MET A 37 -4.23 7.36 3.11
C MET A 37 -3.73 6.81 1.78
N TYR A 38 -4.62 6.47 0.85
CA TYR A 38 -4.25 6.01 -0.47
C TYR A 38 -3.47 7.08 -1.23
N LEU A 39 -3.99 8.31 -1.28
CA LEU A 39 -3.33 9.42 -1.95
C LEU A 39 -2.01 9.81 -1.31
N ALA A 40 -1.91 9.75 0.03
CA ALA A 40 -0.63 9.96 0.72
C ALA A 40 0.41 8.89 0.33
N LYS A 41 -0.01 7.62 0.27
CA LYS A 41 0.86 6.51 -0.14
C LYS A 41 1.32 6.64 -1.59
N VAL A 42 0.40 6.94 -2.50
CA VAL A 42 0.69 7.10 -3.94
C VAL A 42 1.55 8.35 -4.19
N ALA A 43 1.29 9.47 -3.49
CA ALA A 43 2.14 10.65 -3.54
C ALA A 43 3.59 10.32 -3.17
N MET A 44 3.79 9.52 -2.13
CA MET A 44 5.13 9.10 -1.70
C MET A 44 5.78 8.17 -2.73
N ASP A 45 5.08 7.12 -3.16
CA ASP A 45 5.69 6.03 -3.95
C ASP A 45 5.91 6.42 -5.41
N ILE A 46 4.98 7.15 -6.03
CA ILE A 46 5.03 7.47 -7.46
C ILE A 46 5.57 8.87 -7.70
N VAL A 47 5.24 9.85 -6.86
CA VAL A 47 5.63 11.25 -7.13
C VAL A 47 6.89 11.62 -6.36
N ALA A 48 6.89 11.53 -5.01
CA ALA A 48 8.00 12.04 -4.20
C ALA A 48 9.33 11.34 -4.48
N LYS A 49 9.32 10.05 -4.81
CA LYS A 49 10.55 9.32 -5.14
C LYS A 49 11.20 9.76 -6.44
N HIS A 50 10.44 10.37 -7.35
CA HIS A 50 10.89 10.73 -8.70
C HIS A 50 11.08 12.24 -8.91
N ILE A 51 10.72 13.08 -7.94
CA ILE A 51 11.02 14.52 -8.00
C ILE A 51 12.43 14.81 -7.51
N GLN A 52 12.98 15.92 -7.97
CA GLN A 52 14.25 16.43 -7.48
C GLN A 52 14.11 16.81 -5.99
N ALA A 53 15.13 16.47 -5.20
CA ALA A 53 15.16 16.87 -3.80
C ALA A 53 15.25 18.41 -3.68
N GLY A 54 14.61 18.97 -2.67
CA GLY A 54 14.78 20.37 -2.31
C GLY A 54 16.23 20.66 -1.85
N GLU A 55 16.53 21.93 -1.56
CA GLU A 55 17.85 22.36 -1.07
C GLU A 55 18.27 21.65 0.22
N ASP A 56 17.28 21.23 1.01
CA ASP A 56 17.46 20.46 2.25
C ASP A 56 17.55 18.93 2.03
N GLY A 57 17.62 18.46 0.78
CA GLY A 57 17.68 17.04 0.43
C GLY A 57 16.35 16.30 0.60
N ILE A 58 15.28 16.98 1.02
CA ILE A 58 13.98 16.38 1.32
C ILE A 58 13.09 16.32 0.07
N ARG A 59 12.38 15.22 -0.10
CA ARG A 59 11.38 15.02 -1.15
C ARG A 59 10.00 14.85 -0.53
N ILE A 60 9.11 15.78 -0.81
CA ILE A 60 7.71 15.74 -0.36
C ILE A 60 6.82 15.94 -1.58
N ALA A 61 5.84 15.07 -1.77
CA ALA A 61 4.80 15.26 -2.77
C ALA A 61 3.43 15.36 -2.10
N ARG A 62 2.52 16.09 -2.73
CA ARG A 62 1.15 16.26 -2.25
C ARG A 62 0.16 15.91 -3.36
N LEU A 63 -0.87 15.13 -3.02
CA LEU A 63 -1.98 14.80 -3.89
C LEU A 63 -3.32 15.02 -3.17
N ASP A 64 -4.26 15.57 -3.91
CA ASP A 64 -5.69 15.47 -3.70
C ASP A 64 -6.31 14.65 -4.84
N GLU A 65 -7.58 14.39 -4.81
CA GLU A 65 -8.29 13.59 -5.81
C GLU A 65 -8.17 14.17 -7.22
N MET A 66 -8.21 15.48 -7.34
CA MET A 66 -8.13 16.14 -8.65
C MET A 66 -6.71 16.16 -9.22
N SER A 67 -5.72 16.43 -8.41
CA SER A 67 -4.31 16.37 -8.82
C SER A 67 -3.89 14.94 -9.13
N TYR A 68 -4.35 13.95 -8.36
CA TYR A 68 -4.16 12.53 -8.65
C TYR A 68 -4.69 12.17 -10.05
N ARG A 69 -5.94 12.53 -10.36
CA ARG A 69 -6.53 12.24 -11.67
C ARG A 69 -5.77 12.92 -12.81
N ARG A 70 -5.38 14.19 -12.65
CA ARG A 70 -4.63 14.93 -13.66
C ARG A 70 -3.24 14.37 -13.92
N LEU A 71 -2.53 13.95 -12.87
CA LEU A 71 -1.12 13.58 -12.94
C LEU A 71 -0.92 12.09 -13.18
N LEU A 72 -1.78 11.23 -12.59
CA LEU A 72 -1.50 9.81 -12.47
C LEU A 72 -2.52 8.88 -13.15
N TRP A 73 -3.65 9.40 -13.67
CA TRP A 73 -4.61 8.55 -14.37
C TRP A 73 -4.01 7.83 -15.60
N ASN A 74 -3.00 8.41 -16.22
CA ASN A 74 -2.30 7.80 -17.35
C ASN A 74 -0.96 7.16 -16.98
N HIS A 75 -0.61 7.14 -15.69
CA HIS A 75 0.63 6.54 -15.23
C HIS A 75 0.67 5.03 -15.47
N ARG A 76 1.85 4.53 -15.83
CA ARG A 76 2.18 3.11 -16.02
C ARG A 76 3.54 2.81 -15.39
N PRO A 77 3.72 1.56 -14.92
CA PRO A 77 2.79 0.44 -14.92
C PRO A 77 1.77 0.52 -13.77
N LEU A 78 0.66 -0.22 -13.90
CA LEU A 78 -0.35 -0.33 -12.83
C LEU A 78 0.21 -0.85 -11.51
N THR A 79 1.27 -1.65 -11.55
CA THR A 79 1.92 -2.22 -10.36
C THR A 79 2.62 -1.20 -9.45
N ASP A 80 2.78 0.03 -9.89
CA ASP A 80 3.30 1.11 -9.06
C ASP A 80 2.25 1.60 -8.04
N PHE A 81 0.97 1.36 -8.33
CA PHE A 81 -0.11 1.75 -7.45
C PHE A 81 -0.28 0.76 -6.31
N TRP A 82 -0.45 1.30 -5.11
CA TRP A 82 -0.68 0.51 -3.92
C TRP A 82 -1.87 -0.45 -4.11
N ARG A 83 -1.71 -1.71 -3.70
CA ARG A 83 -2.65 -2.83 -3.83
C ARG A 83 -2.87 -3.37 -5.25
N VAL A 84 -2.19 -2.86 -6.26
CA VAL A 84 -2.21 -3.47 -7.59
C VAL A 84 -0.97 -4.34 -7.79
N GLY A 85 -1.10 -5.63 -7.53
CA GLY A 85 -0.04 -6.59 -7.78
C GLY A 85 -0.01 -7.07 -9.23
N ARG A 86 1.04 -7.83 -9.59
CA ARG A 86 1.23 -8.38 -10.96
C ARG A 86 0.03 -9.18 -11.47
N GLY A 87 -0.68 -9.91 -10.57
CA GLY A 87 -1.86 -10.69 -10.94
C GLY A 87 -3.04 -9.80 -11.36
N TYR A 88 -3.25 -8.69 -10.65
CA TYR A 88 -4.27 -7.70 -10.97
C TYR A 88 -3.94 -6.99 -12.28
N ALA A 89 -2.72 -6.47 -12.40
CA ALA A 89 -2.27 -5.78 -13.60
C ALA A 89 -2.44 -6.66 -14.85
N ARG A 90 -1.99 -7.91 -14.82
CA ARG A 90 -2.14 -8.84 -15.95
C ARG A 90 -3.59 -9.10 -16.35
N LYS A 91 -4.51 -9.25 -15.37
CA LYS A 91 -5.93 -9.43 -15.66
C LYS A 91 -6.54 -8.19 -16.31
N LEU A 92 -6.22 -7.01 -15.79
CA LEU A 92 -6.69 -5.73 -16.32
C LEU A 92 -6.16 -5.48 -17.73
N GLU A 93 -4.86 -5.65 -17.95
CA GLU A 93 -4.21 -5.47 -19.24
C GLU A 93 -4.74 -6.42 -20.32
N ALA A 94 -5.10 -7.65 -19.95
CA ALA A 94 -5.75 -8.61 -20.87
C ALA A 94 -7.11 -8.13 -21.38
N HIS A 95 -7.76 -7.21 -20.65
CA HIS A 95 -9.00 -6.53 -21.06
C HIS A 95 -8.77 -5.10 -21.57
N GLY A 96 -7.51 -4.70 -21.85
CA GLY A 96 -7.19 -3.37 -22.36
C GLY A 96 -7.22 -2.26 -21.30
N LEU A 97 -7.37 -2.59 -20.01
CA LEU A 97 -7.36 -1.64 -18.90
C LEU A 97 -5.93 -1.52 -18.37
N ALA A 98 -5.17 -0.55 -18.85
CA ALA A 98 -3.74 -0.43 -18.59
C ALA A 98 -3.38 0.71 -17.62
N THR A 99 -4.35 1.50 -17.20
CA THR A 99 -4.17 2.68 -16.33
C THR A 99 -5.29 2.80 -15.32
N MET A 100 -5.06 3.55 -14.23
CA MET A 100 -6.12 3.87 -13.25
C MET A 100 -7.27 4.66 -13.89
N GLY A 101 -6.96 5.51 -14.86
CA GLY A 101 -7.98 6.22 -15.63
C GLY A 101 -8.85 5.29 -16.48
N ASP A 102 -8.31 4.20 -17.01
CA ASP A 102 -9.10 3.19 -17.73
C ASP A 102 -10.05 2.46 -16.79
N ILE A 103 -9.59 2.11 -15.60
CA ILE A 103 -10.40 1.46 -14.57
C ILE A 103 -11.52 2.38 -14.10
N ALA A 104 -11.22 3.66 -13.84
CA ALA A 104 -12.20 4.65 -13.43
C ALA A 104 -13.28 4.87 -14.51
N ARG A 105 -12.88 4.98 -15.77
CA ARG A 105 -13.84 5.09 -16.89
C ARG A 105 -14.67 3.83 -17.07
N CYS A 106 -14.06 2.66 -16.92
CA CYS A 106 -14.77 1.39 -16.97
C CYS A 106 -15.87 1.32 -15.90
N SER A 107 -15.60 1.78 -14.68
CA SER A 107 -16.57 1.70 -13.57
C SER A 107 -17.85 2.52 -13.77
N ILE A 108 -17.86 3.47 -14.69
CA ILE A 108 -19.04 4.31 -15.02
C ILE A 108 -19.64 4.00 -16.39
N GLY A 109 -19.19 2.93 -17.04
CA GLY A 109 -19.76 2.46 -18.29
C GLY A 109 -21.20 1.99 -18.13
N ARG A 110 -21.97 2.06 -19.20
CA ARG A 110 -23.37 1.65 -19.18
C ARG A 110 -23.50 0.13 -19.04
N ALA A 111 -24.58 -0.34 -18.47
CA ALA A 111 -24.82 -1.78 -18.24
C ALA A 111 -24.83 -2.63 -19.52
N ASP A 112 -25.14 -2.02 -20.67
CA ASP A 112 -25.12 -2.65 -21.98
C ASP A 112 -23.77 -2.59 -22.71
N GLU A 113 -22.79 -1.90 -22.16
CA GLU A 113 -21.44 -1.78 -22.70
C GLU A 113 -20.51 -2.89 -22.15
N TYR A 114 -19.48 -3.23 -22.93
CA TYR A 114 -18.47 -4.20 -22.49
C TYR A 114 -17.64 -3.70 -21.31
N TYR A 115 -17.25 -2.42 -21.35
CA TYR A 115 -16.53 -1.77 -20.27
C TYR A 115 -17.52 -1.15 -19.30
N ASN A 116 -17.82 -1.86 -18.24
CA ASN A 116 -18.71 -1.42 -17.18
C ASN A 116 -18.23 -1.99 -15.82
N GLU A 117 -18.92 -1.66 -14.76
CA GLU A 117 -18.61 -2.11 -13.42
C GLU A 117 -18.66 -3.65 -13.28
N ASP A 118 -19.61 -4.31 -13.94
CA ASP A 118 -19.77 -5.77 -13.90
C ASP A 118 -18.53 -6.51 -14.39
N LEU A 119 -17.80 -5.96 -15.38
CA LEU A 119 -16.54 -6.52 -15.84
C LEU A 119 -15.50 -6.55 -14.71
N LEU A 120 -15.41 -5.48 -13.92
CA LEU A 120 -14.48 -5.38 -12.79
C LEU A 120 -14.86 -6.36 -11.67
N TYR A 121 -16.15 -6.45 -11.34
CA TYR A 121 -16.65 -7.43 -10.36
C TYR A 121 -16.46 -8.88 -10.81
N LYS A 122 -16.64 -9.17 -12.09
CA LYS A 122 -16.35 -10.50 -12.66
C LYS A 122 -14.88 -10.90 -12.52
N MET A 123 -13.97 -9.96 -12.64
CA MET A 123 -12.52 -10.21 -12.51
C MET A 123 -12.06 -10.34 -11.06
N PHE A 124 -12.60 -9.55 -10.13
CA PHE A 124 -12.05 -9.36 -8.79
C PHE A 124 -13.03 -9.59 -7.65
N GLY A 125 -14.31 -9.88 -7.94
CA GLY A 125 -15.35 -10.01 -6.93
C GLY A 125 -15.48 -8.72 -6.12
N VAL A 126 -15.76 -8.81 -4.83
CA VAL A 126 -15.89 -7.67 -3.91
C VAL A 126 -14.66 -6.76 -3.85
N ASN A 127 -13.48 -7.28 -4.21
CA ASN A 127 -12.26 -6.46 -4.25
C ASN A 127 -12.27 -5.43 -5.40
N ALA A 128 -13.23 -5.52 -6.34
CA ALA A 128 -13.43 -4.50 -7.36
C ALA A 128 -13.81 -3.15 -6.76
N GLU A 129 -14.58 -3.11 -5.67
CA GLU A 129 -14.98 -1.87 -4.99
C GLU A 129 -13.76 -1.03 -4.59
N LEU A 130 -12.83 -1.64 -3.87
CA LEU A 130 -11.63 -0.93 -3.45
C LEU A 130 -10.75 -0.51 -4.64
N LEU A 131 -10.68 -1.33 -5.69
CA LEU A 131 -9.95 -1.00 -6.91
C LEU A 131 -10.58 0.21 -7.62
N ILE A 132 -11.90 0.26 -7.70
CA ILE A 132 -12.66 1.37 -8.28
C ILE A 132 -12.45 2.64 -7.44
N ASP A 133 -12.61 2.55 -6.12
CA ASP A 133 -12.38 3.66 -5.21
C ASP A 133 -10.98 4.25 -5.40
N HIS A 134 -9.96 3.41 -5.40
CA HIS A 134 -8.57 3.83 -5.62
C HIS A 134 -8.36 4.43 -7.03
N ALA A 135 -9.02 3.90 -8.05
CA ALA A 135 -8.95 4.48 -9.39
C ALA A 135 -9.52 5.91 -9.44
N TRP A 136 -10.52 6.21 -8.64
CA TRP A 136 -11.06 7.55 -8.45
C TRP A 136 -10.27 8.42 -7.48
N GLY A 137 -9.30 7.85 -6.74
CA GLY A 137 -8.51 8.54 -5.72
C GLY A 137 -9.21 8.59 -4.36
N TRP A 138 -10.15 7.70 -4.12
CA TRP A 138 -10.90 7.59 -2.88
C TRP A 138 -10.35 6.46 -1.98
N GLU A 139 -10.38 6.64 -0.67
CA GLU A 139 -10.07 5.61 0.32
C GLU A 139 -11.06 5.74 1.49
N PRO A 140 -11.96 4.78 1.64
CA PRO A 140 -12.98 4.84 2.70
C PRO A 140 -12.40 4.63 4.10
N CYS A 141 -11.28 3.90 4.22
CA CYS A 141 -10.68 3.57 5.50
C CYS A 141 -9.89 4.76 6.06
N THR A 142 -10.19 5.15 7.29
CA THR A 142 -9.48 6.22 8.00
C THR A 142 -8.53 5.67 9.06
N ILE A 143 -7.62 6.53 9.55
CA ILE A 143 -6.76 6.19 10.70
C ILE A 143 -7.59 5.87 11.96
N ALA A 144 -8.76 6.51 12.12
CA ALA A 144 -9.66 6.22 13.23
C ALA A 144 -10.23 4.79 13.13
N ASP A 145 -10.63 4.37 11.93
CA ASP A 145 -11.13 3.01 11.69
C ASP A 145 -10.05 1.96 11.98
N ILE A 146 -8.81 2.21 11.53
CA ILE A 146 -7.68 1.32 11.83
C ILE A 146 -7.45 1.18 13.34
N LYS A 147 -7.51 2.28 14.09
CA LYS A 147 -7.27 2.28 15.55
C LYS A 147 -8.32 1.51 16.33
N VAL A 148 -9.56 1.48 15.87
CA VAL A 148 -10.66 0.77 16.55
C VAL A 148 -10.84 -0.66 16.00
N TYR A 149 -10.21 -1.00 14.88
CA TYR A 149 -10.33 -2.32 14.28
C TYR A 149 -9.77 -3.41 15.19
N LYS A 150 -10.59 -4.43 15.43
CA LYS A 150 -10.20 -5.64 16.14
C LYS A 150 -10.32 -6.82 15.19
N PRO A 151 -9.22 -7.50 14.84
CA PRO A 151 -9.28 -8.65 13.95
C PRO A 151 -10.10 -9.78 14.58
N ALA A 152 -10.95 -10.41 13.77
CA ALA A 152 -11.74 -11.58 14.21
C ALA A 152 -10.87 -12.84 14.41
N GLY A 153 -9.69 -12.87 13.83
CA GLY A 153 -8.72 -13.96 13.98
C GLY A 153 -7.32 -13.43 14.19
N HIS A 154 -6.50 -14.22 14.85
CA HIS A 154 -5.10 -13.90 15.07
C HIS A 154 -4.24 -14.98 14.41
N SER A 155 -3.17 -14.57 13.73
CA SER A 155 -2.14 -15.47 13.22
C SER A 155 -0.76 -14.98 13.64
N LEU A 156 0.13 -15.92 13.90
CA LEU A 156 1.55 -15.66 14.03
C LEU A 156 2.24 -16.30 12.83
N SER A 157 3.14 -15.59 12.21
CA SER A 157 3.91 -16.09 11.07
C SER A 157 5.39 -15.76 11.25
N SER A 158 6.24 -16.66 10.81
CA SER A 158 7.67 -16.43 10.66
C SER A 158 8.03 -16.64 9.19
N GLY A 159 8.94 -15.83 8.68
CA GLY A 159 9.39 -15.92 7.29
C GLY A 159 10.84 -15.47 7.18
N GLN A 160 11.60 -16.14 6.30
CA GLN A 160 12.98 -15.80 6.03
C GLN A 160 13.18 -15.61 4.53
N VAL A 161 13.76 -14.47 4.13
CA VAL A 161 14.13 -14.21 2.74
C VAL A 161 15.54 -14.77 2.52
N LEU A 162 15.64 -15.74 1.62
CA LEU A 162 16.92 -16.37 1.29
C LEU A 162 17.64 -15.59 0.19
N THR A 163 18.97 -15.56 0.24
CA THR A 163 19.82 -14.91 -0.78
C THR A 163 19.88 -15.69 -2.10
N GLY A 164 19.43 -16.95 -2.08
CA GLY A 164 19.42 -17.84 -3.24
C GLY A 164 18.62 -19.12 -2.98
N PRO A 165 18.53 -20.04 -3.97
CA PRO A 165 17.88 -21.32 -3.79
C PRO A 165 18.53 -22.16 -2.69
N ALA A 166 17.72 -22.74 -1.82
CA ALA A 166 18.18 -23.65 -0.77
C ALA A 166 17.90 -25.11 -1.15
N GLY A 167 18.86 -25.99 -0.92
CA GLY A 167 18.64 -27.44 -1.02
C GLY A 167 17.74 -27.93 0.10
N PHE A 168 17.23 -29.17 -0.04
CA PHE A 168 16.24 -29.75 0.89
C PHE A 168 16.68 -29.71 2.36
N ASP A 169 17.93 -30.09 2.67
CA ASP A 169 18.40 -30.11 4.07
C ASP A 169 18.51 -28.72 4.67
N ALA A 170 18.98 -27.74 3.90
CA ALA A 170 19.01 -26.34 4.34
C ALA A 170 17.60 -25.78 4.54
N ALA A 171 16.68 -26.03 3.62
CA ALA A 171 15.29 -25.63 3.76
C ALA A 171 14.63 -26.27 4.98
N ARG A 172 14.87 -27.56 5.22
CA ARG A 172 14.38 -28.27 6.40
C ARG A 172 14.88 -27.65 7.72
N LEU A 173 16.16 -27.27 7.76
CA LEU A 173 16.73 -26.60 8.93
C LEU A 173 16.06 -25.25 9.18
N ILE A 174 15.93 -24.43 8.16
CA ILE A 174 15.27 -23.12 8.24
C ILE A 174 13.82 -23.25 8.74
N VAL A 175 13.06 -24.21 8.22
CA VAL A 175 11.67 -24.46 8.68
C VAL A 175 11.64 -24.84 10.15
N ARG A 176 12.60 -25.65 10.64
CA ARG A 176 12.70 -26.00 12.06
C ARG A 176 12.99 -24.78 12.92
N GLU A 177 13.92 -23.93 12.54
CA GLU A 177 14.25 -22.68 13.25
C GLU A 177 13.02 -21.74 13.30
N MET A 178 12.30 -21.62 12.19
CA MET A 178 11.07 -20.83 12.13
C MET A 178 9.98 -21.41 13.04
N ALA A 179 9.82 -22.73 13.09
CA ALA A 179 8.85 -23.41 13.96
C ALA A 179 9.21 -23.22 15.44
N ASP A 180 10.48 -23.31 15.79
CA ASP A 180 10.99 -23.06 17.14
C ASP A 180 10.69 -21.62 17.58
N THR A 181 11.01 -20.64 16.74
CA THR A 181 10.72 -19.22 16.99
C THR A 181 9.23 -18.98 17.21
N LEU A 182 8.37 -19.53 16.35
CA LEU A 182 6.91 -19.42 16.51
C LEU A 182 6.41 -20.10 17.79
N SER A 183 7.00 -21.22 18.17
CA SER A 183 6.63 -21.93 19.43
C SER A 183 6.95 -21.07 20.65
N LEU A 184 8.12 -20.43 20.67
CA LEU A 184 8.52 -19.50 21.73
C LEU A 184 7.58 -18.28 21.78
N ASP A 185 7.21 -17.72 20.62
CA ASP A 185 6.25 -16.60 20.52
C ASP A 185 4.87 -16.97 21.06
N LEU A 186 4.38 -18.18 20.77
CA LEU A 186 3.11 -18.69 21.32
C LEU A 186 3.16 -18.77 22.85
N VAL A 187 4.26 -19.31 23.38
CA VAL A 187 4.48 -19.41 24.85
C VAL A 187 4.55 -18.01 25.46
N ALA A 188 5.34 -17.11 24.90
CA ALA A 188 5.48 -15.76 25.40
C ALA A 188 4.15 -14.98 25.43
N LYS A 189 3.27 -15.25 24.46
CA LYS A 189 1.93 -14.65 24.38
C LYS A 189 0.85 -15.39 25.16
N GLY A 190 1.16 -16.55 25.75
CA GLY A 190 0.21 -17.38 26.50
C GLY A 190 -0.94 -17.92 25.63
N VAL A 191 -0.72 -18.15 24.33
CA VAL A 191 -1.73 -18.63 23.38
C VAL A 191 -1.39 -19.99 22.79
N LYS A 192 -2.39 -20.65 22.21
CA LYS A 192 -2.24 -21.95 21.54
C LYS A 192 -2.62 -21.81 20.05
N ALA A 193 -1.90 -22.52 19.19
CA ALA A 193 -2.27 -22.61 17.80
C ALA A 193 -3.42 -23.63 17.59
N GLY A 194 -4.47 -23.21 16.93
CA GLY A 194 -5.56 -24.10 16.50
C GLY A 194 -5.34 -24.64 15.07
N ARG A 195 -4.45 -24.01 14.30
CA ARG A 195 -4.08 -24.44 12.95
C ARG A 195 -2.61 -24.08 12.71
N VAL A 196 -1.90 -24.96 12.02
CA VAL A 196 -0.53 -24.73 11.54
C VAL A 196 -0.53 -24.93 10.04
N GLY A 197 0.23 -24.10 9.33
CA GLY A 197 0.43 -24.19 7.88
C GLY A 197 1.90 -23.90 7.54
N LEU A 198 2.37 -24.52 6.46
CA LEU A 198 3.68 -24.31 5.86
C LEU A 198 3.50 -23.97 4.38
#